data_5ec678bbe5134cee88e6653a1f8cc678
#
_entry.id   5ec678bbe5134cee88e6653a1f8cc678
#
_cell.length_a   1.000
_cell.length_b   1.000
_cell.length_c   1.000
_cell.angle_alpha   90.00
_cell.angle_beta   90.00
_cell.angle_gamma   90.00
#
_symmetry.space_group_name_H-M   'P 1'
#
loop_
_entity.id
_entity.type
_entity.pdbx_description
1 polymer ?
#
loop_
_entity_poly.entity_id
_entity_poly.type
_entity_poly.pdbx_seq_one_letter_code
_entity_poly.pdbx_strand_id
1 'polypeptide(L)'
;MVFVLGIDIGSASSKGVVLGDQDPVGSFECPSGRDFKRTAESLRRELFSRAGISASDISRTIATGFGSKLVTFADDVKPDIVCQGKGVASFFLSVRTVIDVGDLYTKVLRVDGTGAVHRFLLSGKCAGGSGRILQVIANVLRLKVEEIGELSLKSKKRVEFNTGCAVFAESEAISRLSQEVAQEDLLAGIHRALAAQINSLAERLGVEQDVAMVGGGARDVGLVQALKEARGHDILVPPEPHMTAALGAALIAMESLAGR
;
A
#
# COMPACT_ATOMS: atom_id res chain seq x y z
N MET A 1 9.34 11.94 27.05
CA MET A 1 8.88 11.16 25.88
C MET A 1 8.74 12.13 24.72
N VAL A 2 9.42 11.89 23.59
CA VAL A 2 9.35 12.71 22.39
C VAL A 2 8.34 12.09 21.44
N PHE A 3 7.30 12.85 21.08
CA PHE A 3 6.32 12.38 20.10
C PHE A 3 6.58 12.97 18.71
N VAL A 4 6.44 12.14 17.69
CA VAL A 4 6.47 12.55 16.28
C VAL A 4 5.28 11.99 15.51
N LEU A 5 4.91 12.67 14.43
CA LEU A 5 3.82 12.26 13.56
C LEU A 5 4.33 11.99 12.15
N GLY A 6 4.06 10.81 11.63
CA GLY A 6 4.12 10.51 10.21
C GLY A 6 2.71 10.46 9.63
N ILE A 7 2.49 11.13 8.51
CA ILE A 7 1.19 11.19 7.85
C ILE A 7 1.32 10.90 6.35
N ASP A 8 0.60 9.89 5.87
CA ASP A 8 0.50 9.53 4.45
C ASP A 8 -0.89 9.92 3.92
N ILE A 9 -0.96 10.92 3.08
CA ILE A 9 -2.19 11.32 2.39
C ILE A 9 -2.22 10.61 1.03
N GLY A 10 -2.72 9.38 1.02
CA GLY A 10 -2.88 8.59 -0.20
C GLY A 10 -4.07 9.03 -1.05
N SER A 11 -4.21 8.47 -2.26
CA SER A 11 -5.31 8.78 -3.19
C SER A 11 -6.65 8.21 -2.73
N ALA A 12 -6.67 7.00 -2.15
CA ALA A 12 -7.89 6.33 -1.69
C ALA A 12 -8.07 6.44 -0.18
N SER A 13 -7.01 6.21 0.61
CA SER A 13 -7.05 6.33 2.06
C SER A 13 -5.83 7.09 2.58
N SER A 14 -6.03 7.77 3.71
CA SER A 14 -5.01 8.53 4.43
C SER A 14 -4.73 7.87 5.77
N LYS A 15 -3.47 7.86 6.17
CA LYS A 15 -2.99 7.16 7.37
C LYS A 15 -2.09 8.06 8.18
N GLY A 16 -2.12 7.87 9.50
CA GLY A 16 -1.22 8.55 10.42
C GLY A 16 -0.67 7.59 11.46
N VAL A 17 0.58 7.77 11.82
CA VAL A 17 1.26 7.03 12.89
C VAL A 17 1.93 8.02 13.80
N VAL A 18 1.68 7.90 15.10
CA VAL A 18 2.42 8.61 16.15
C VAL A 18 3.41 7.65 16.76
N LEU A 19 4.67 8.05 16.83
CA LEU A 19 5.70 7.38 17.64
C LEU A 19 5.96 8.19 18.91
N GLY A 20 6.09 7.49 20.04
CA GLY A 20 6.61 8.01 21.30
C GLY A 20 7.98 7.40 21.54
N ASP A 21 9.04 8.21 21.54
CA ASP A 21 10.43 7.80 21.46
C ASP A 21 10.69 6.94 20.21
N GLN A 22 10.56 5.62 20.27
CA GLN A 22 10.69 4.77 19.05
C GLN A 22 9.51 3.80 18.86
N ASP A 23 8.55 3.81 19.77
CA ASP A 23 7.43 2.87 19.76
C ASP A 23 6.16 3.51 19.19
N PRO A 24 5.35 2.78 18.41
CA PRO A 24 4.05 3.24 17.98
C PRO A 24 3.10 3.41 19.16
N VAL A 25 2.62 4.64 19.41
CA VAL A 25 1.61 4.95 20.43
C VAL A 25 0.20 5.07 19.86
N GLY A 26 0.08 5.21 18.56
CA GLY A 26 -1.22 5.23 17.90
C GLY A 26 -1.09 5.26 16.39
N SER A 27 -2.10 4.67 15.74
CA SER A 27 -2.27 4.71 14.30
C SER A 27 -3.75 4.92 13.96
N PHE A 28 -4.01 5.53 12.79
CA PHE A 28 -5.35 5.72 12.30
C PHE A 28 -5.37 5.80 10.78
N GLU A 29 -6.40 5.18 10.17
CA GLU A 29 -6.70 5.24 8.74
C GLU A 29 -8.11 5.79 8.52
N CYS A 30 -8.27 6.59 7.46
CA CYS A 30 -9.58 7.03 6.99
C CYS A 30 -9.58 7.19 5.46
N PRO A 31 -10.75 7.16 4.79
CA PRO A 31 -10.86 7.52 3.38
C PRO A 31 -10.32 8.93 3.11
N SER A 32 -9.58 9.10 2.02
CA SER A 32 -8.98 10.41 1.67
C SER A 32 -10.02 11.45 1.20
N GLY A 33 -11.13 11.00 0.63
CA GLY A 33 -12.17 11.90 0.12
C GLY A 33 -11.65 12.79 -1.03
N ARG A 34 -12.26 13.99 -1.17
CA ARG A 34 -11.94 14.97 -2.23
C ARG A 34 -11.11 16.15 -1.72
N ASP A 35 -11.11 16.39 -0.42
CA ASP A 35 -10.42 17.51 0.23
C ASP A 35 -9.32 16.95 1.14
N PHE A 36 -8.14 16.82 0.59
CA PHE A 36 -6.97 16.25 1.29
C PHE A 36 -6.52 17.11 2.49
N LYS A 37 -6.69 18.44 2.41
CA LYS A 37 -6.37 19.32 3.54
C LYS A 37 -7.28 19.01 4.73
N ARG A 38 -8.59 19.00 4.50
CA ARG A 38 -9.59 18.67 5.53
C ARG A 38 -9.39 17.25 6.05
N THR A 39 -9.08 16.31 5.16
CA THR A 39 -8.79 14.92 5.55
C THR A 39 -7.61 14.85 6.49
N ALA A 40 -6.49 15.52 6.18
CA ALA A 40 -5.29 15.55 7.03
C ALA A 40 -5.60 16.13 8.42
N GLU A 41 -6.34 17.23 8.49
CA GLU A 41 -6.75 17.86 9.77
C GLU A 41 -7.66 16.93 10.60
N SER A 42 -8.62 16.25 9.93
CA SER A 42 -9.54 15.34 10.62
C SER A 42 -8.82 14.09 11.10
N LEU A 43 -7.93 13.51 10.26
CA LEU A 43 -7.10 12.37 10.61
C LEU A 43 -6.22 12.68 11.83
N ARG A 44 -5.52 13.83 11.81
CA ARG A 44 -4.68 14.26 12.95
C ARG A 44 -5.49 14.37 14.23
N ARG A 45 -6.64 15.04 14.19
CA ARG A 45 -7.52 15.23 15.35
C ARG A 45 -7.98 13.90 15.93
N GLU A 46 -8.45 12.98 15.08
CA GLU A 46 -8.92 11.67 15.51
C GLU A 46 -7.78 10.82 16.09
N LEU A 47 -6.62 10.82 15.44
CA LEU A 47 -5.45 10.10 15.89
C LEU A 47 -4.99 10.60 17.27
N PHE A 48 -4.92 11.92 17.46
CA PHE A 48 -4.50 12.50 18.74
C PHE A 48 -5.51 12.21 19.85
N SER A 49 -6.80 12.27 19.55
CA SER A 49 -7.87 11.91 20.51
C SER A 49 -7.73 10.46 20.98
N ARG A 50 -7.44 9.52 20.06
CA ARG A 50 -7.24 8.10 20.37
C ARG A 50 -5.96 7.84 21.16
N ALA A 51 -4.90 8.55 20.82
CA ALA A 51 -3.60 8.40 21.49
C ALA A 51 -3.51 9.16 22.84
N GLY A 52 -4.50 9.97 23.20
CA GLY A 52 -4.50 10.77 24.42
C GLY A 52 -3.43 11.87 24.44
N ILE A 53 -3.07 12.41 23.27
CA ILE A 53 -2.04 13.45 23.10
C ILE A 53 -2.65 14.70 22.47
N SER A 54 -1.92 15.81 22.57
CA SER A 54 -2.28 17.09 21.96
C SER A 54 -1.31 17.49 20.83
N ALA A 55 -1.69 18.48 20.05
CA ALA A 55 -0.81 18.97 18.98
C ALA A 55 0.49 19.59 19.51
N SER A 56 0.48 20.13 20.73
CA SER A 56 1.68 20.69 21.39
C SER A 56 2.68 19.63 21.83
N ASP A 57 2.27 18.37 21.95
CA ASP A 57 3.16 17.29 22.37
C ASP A 57 4.00 16.77 21.20
N ILE A 58 3.60 17.08 19.94
CA ILE A 58 4.30 16.65 18.73
C ILE A 58 5.50 17.53 18.47
N SER A 59 6.68 16.94 18.53
CA SER A 59 7.96 17.62 18.27
C SER A 59 8.26 17.80 16.79
N ARG A 60 7.76 16.88 15.94
CA ARG A 60 7.93 16.95 14.48
C ARG A 60 6.89 16.15 13.73
N THR A 61 6.46 16.69 12.59
CA THR A 61 5.53 16.04 11.65
C THR A 61 6.15 15.94 10.27
N ILE A 62 6.18 14.73 9.69
CA ILE A 62 6.54 14.52 8.29
C ILE A 62 5.33 14.00 7.52
N ALA A 63 5.01 14.68 6.42
CA ALA A 63 3.97 14.26 5.49
C ALA A 63 4.56 13.54 4.28
N THR A 64 3.79 12.58 3.77
CA THR A 64 4.09 11.83 2.54
C THR A 64 2.80 11.49 1.78
N GLY A 65 2.93 10.85 0.62
CA GLY A 65 1.81 10.44 -0.21
C GLY A 65 1.34 11.49 -1.20
N PHE A 66 0.29 11.14 -1.94
CA PHE A 66 -0.24 11.91 -3.07
C PHE A 66 -0.67 13.33 -2.71
N GLY A 67 -1.34 13.49 -1.56
CA GLY A 67 -1.83 14.77 -1.05
C GLY A 67 -0.91 15.48 -0.06
N SER A 68 0.31 15.01 0.14
CA SER A 68 1.23 15.48 1.19
C SER A 68 1.48 16.99 1.20
N LYS A 69 1.54 17.63 0.03
CA LYS A 69 1.74 19.09 -0.10
C LYS A 69 0.59 19.93 0.47
N LEU A 70 -0.56 19.30 0.75
CA LEU A 70 -1.74 19.96 1.34
C LEU A 70 -1.81 19.80 2.86
N VAL A 71 -0.84 19.14 3.48
CA VAL A 71 -0.72 18.98 4.94
C VAL A 71 -0.04 20.21 5.51
N THR A 72 -0.82 21.23 5.85
CA THR A 72 -0.33 22.57 6.24
C THR A 72 0.40 22.61 7.57
N PHE A 73 0.25 21.59 8.40
CA PHE A 73 0.89 21.46 9.71
C PHE A 73 2.12 20.54 9.70
N ALA A 74 2.55 20.04 8.53
CA ALA A 74 3.77 19.26 8.42
C ALA A 74 5.00 20.16 8.42
N ASP A 75 6.04 19.77 9.15
CA ASP A 75 7.33 20.46 9.17
C ASP A 75 8.15 20.17 7.90
N ASP A 76 7.92 19.00 7.29
CA ASP A 76 8.60 18.59 6.05
C ASP A 76 7.75 17.61 5.26
N VAL A 77 8.03 17.50 3.96
CA VAL A 77 7.38 16.55 3.04
C VAL A 77 8.45 15.66 2.43
N LYS A 78 8.28 14.36 2.55
CA LYS A 78 9.17 13.35 1.95
C LYS A 78 8.46 12.56 0.85
N PRO A 79 9.19 12.14 -0.20
CA PRO A 79 8.65 11.23 -1.19
C PRO A 79 8.16 9.94 -0.55
N ASP A 80 7.02 9.43 -1.02
CA ASP A 80 6.41 8.23 -0.47
C ASP A 80 7.30 6.99 -0.61
N ILE A 81 8.06 6.88 -1.70
CA ILE A 81 9.03 5.81 -1.90
C ILE A 81 10.12 5.78 -0.81
N VAL A 82 10.56 6.94 -0.34
CA VAL A 82 11.58 7.05 0.73
C VAL A 82 10.97 6.60 2.07
N CYS A 83 9.77 7.09 2.37
CA CYS A 83 9.06 6.69 3.57
C CYS A 83 8.72 5.19 3.56
N GLN A 84 8.32 4.65 2.39
CA GLN A 84 8.02 3.24 2.22
C GLN A 84 9.24 2.35 2.48
N GLY A 85 10.39 2.69 1.89
CA GLY A 85 11.63 1.95 2.14
C GLY A 85 12.01 1.95 3.62
N LYS A 86 11.93 3.11 4.29
CA LYS A 86 12.22 3.23 5.72
C LYS A 86 11.25 2.43 6.58
N GLY A 87 9.95 2.49 6.28
CA GLY A 87 8.93 1.74 7.02
C GLY A 87 9.08 0.23 6.86
N VAL A 88 9.43 -0.27 5.67
CA VAL A 88 9.67 -1.70 5.46
C VAL A 88 10.91 -2.19 6.18
N ALA A 89 12.00 -1.42 6.16
CA ALA A 89 13.25 -1.80 6.84
C ALA A 89 13.09 -1.94 8.36
N SER A 90 12.12 -1.26 8.97
CA SER A 90 11.83 -1.42 10.41
C SER A 90 11.23 -2.77 10.76
N PHE A 91 10.63 -3.47 9.79
CA PHE A 91 10.11 -4.84 9.98
C PHE A 91 11.10 -5.90 9.49
N PHE A 92 11.80 -5.65 8.38
CA PHE A 92 12.55 -6.66 7.66
C PHE A 92 13.90 -6.11 7.17
N LEU A 93 14.97 -6.30 7.93
CA LEU A 93 16.32 -5.86 7.58
C LEU A 93 16.92 -6.58 6.35
N SER A 94 16.40 -7.78 6.05
CA SER A 94 16.86 -8.61 4.93
C SER A 94 16.27 -8.18 3.58
N VAL A 95 15.17 -7.41 3.57
CA VAL A 95 14.47 -7.03 2.34
C VAL A 95 15.37 -6.17 1.44
N ARG A 96 15.38 -6.51 0.15
CA ARG A 96 16.09 -5.77 -0.91
C ARG A 96 15.16 -5.28 -2.00
N THR A 97 13.97 -5.88 -2.12
CA THR A 97 12.94 -5.43 -3.08
C THR A 97 11.63 -5.19 -2.35
N VAL A 98 11.03 -4.03 -2.56
CA VAL A 98 9.71 -3.68 -2.01
C VAL A 98 8.74 -3.48 -3.16
N ILE A 99 7.60 -4.17 -3.10
CA ILE A 99 6.48 -4.04 -4.04
C ILE A 99 5.35 -3.32 -3.29
N ASP A 100 5.15 -2.05 -3.59
CA ASP A 100 4.06 -1.24 -3.02
C ASP A 100 2.87 -1.20 -3.99
N VAL A 101 1.81 -1.92 -3.66
CA VAL A 101 0.58 -1.96 -4.46
C VAL A 101 -0.40 -0.94 -3.91
N GLY A 102 -0.31 0.27 -4.45
CA GLY A 102 -1.22 1.36 -4.14
C GLY A 102 -2.48 1.36 -5.00
N ASP A 103 -3.38 2.31 -4.73
CA ASP A 103 -4.61 2.49 -5.50
C ASP A 103 -4.35 3.03 -6.92
N LEU A 104 -3.49 4.05 -7.08
CA LEU A 104 -3.19 4.65 -8.38
C LEU A 104 -2.02 3.97 -9.11
N TYR A 105 -1.02 3.50 -8.38
CA TYR A 105 0.20 2.94 -8.93
C TYR A 105 0.65 1.73 -8.13
N THR A 106 1.29 0.79 -8.81
CA THR A 106 2.23 -0.12 -8.18
C THR A 106 3.63 0.45 -8.35
N LYS A 107 4.40 0.44 -7.27
CA LYS A 107 5.79 0.86 -7.24
C LYS A 107 6.65 -0.34 -6.85
N VAL A 108 7.78 -0.49 -7.51
CA VAL A 108 8.79 -1.46 -7.12
C VAL A 108 10.05 -0.69 -6.77
N LEU A 109 10.60 -0.96 -5.59
CA LEU A 109 11.75 -0.25 -5.04
C LEU A 109 12.89 -1.25 -4.80
N ARG A 110 14.12 -0.85 -5.08
CA ARG A 110 15.34 -1.51 -4.62
C ARG A 110 15.85 -0.75 -3.42
N VAL A 111 15.98 -1.45 -2.30
CA VAL A 111 16.37 -0.86 -1.01
C VAL A 111 17.59 -1.59 -0.43
N ASP A 112 18.32 -0.93 0.44
CA ASP A 112 19.31 -1.58 1.30
C ASP A 112 18.73 -1.91 2.69
N GLY A 113 19.57 -2.48 3.56
CA GLY A 113 19.16 -2.87 4.92
C GLY A 113 18.75 -1.70 5.82
N THR A 114 19.02 -0.44 5.44
CA THR A 114 18.57 0.76 6.16
C THR A 114 17.25 1.30 5.64
N GLY A 115 16.75 0.75 4.52
CA GLY A 115 15.58 1.22 3.80
C GLY A 115 15.86 2.36 2.81
N ALA A 116 17.14 2.69 2.56
CA ALA A 116 17.49 3.68 1.54
C ALA A 116 17.17 3.13 0.15
N VAL A 117 16.47 3.95 -0.64
CA VAL A 117 16.01 3.56 -1.99
C VAL A 117 17.08 3.90 -3.02
N HIS A 118 17.59 2.89 -3.73
CA HIS A 118 18.62 3.06 -4.77
C HIS A 118 18.02 3.16 -6.18
N ARG A 119 16.96 2.42 -6.45
CA ARG A 119 16.26 2.41 -7.73
C ARG A 119 14.77 2.17 -7.51
N PHE A 120 13.96 2.66 -8.42
CA PHE A 120 12.52 2.38 -8.41
C PHE A 120 11.93 2.43 -9.82
N LEU A 121 10.82 1.72 -9.98
CA LEU A 121 9.92 1.83 -11.14
C LEU A 121 8.48 1.99 -10.66
N LEU A 122 7.70 2.73 -11.43
CA LEU A 122 6.26 2.84 -11.25
C LEU A 122 5.55 2.14 -12.40
N SER A 123 4.39 1.55 -12.11
CA SER A 123 3.45 1.14 -13.17
C SER A 123 2.99 2.37 -13.96
N GLY A 124 2.56 2.16 -15.19
CA GLY A 124 1.88 3.22 -15.96
C GLY A 124 0.63 3.73 -15.23
N LYS A 125 0.08 4.86 -15.71
CA LYS A 125 -1.17 5.47 -15.17
C LYS A 125 -2.43 4.64 -15.48
N CYS A 126 -2.29 3.35 -15.66
CA CYS A 126 -3.38 2.43 -15.96
C CYS A 126 -3.84 1.72 -14.69
N ALA A 127 -5.13 1.76 -14.41
CA ALA A 127 -5.74 1.07 -13.26
C ALA A 127 -5.50 -0.45 -13.26
N GLY A 128 -5.23 -1.05 -14.42
CA GLY A 128 -4.92 -2.48 -14.55
C GLY A 128 -3.65 -2.93 -13.84
N GLY A 129 -2.70 -2.02 -13.64
CA GLY A 129 -1.43 -2.30 -12.93
C GLY A 129 -1.41 -1.82 -11.47
N SER A 130 -2.56 -1.55 -10.86
CA SER A 130 -2.68 -1.05 -9.49
C SER A 130 -3.83 -1.72 -8.73
N GLY A 131 -3.91 -1.49 -7.44
CA GLY A 131 -4.98 -2.02 -6.58
C GLY A 131 -6.39 -1.54 -6.96
N ARG A 132 -6.52 -0.50 -7.79
CA ARG A 132 -7.83 -0.01 -8.25
C ARG A 132 -8.63 -1.06 -9.01
N ILE A 133 -7.99 -1.96 -9.74
CA ILE A 133 -8.70 -3.04 -10.45
C ILE A 133 -9.48 -3.93 -9.47
N LEU A 134 -8.94 -4.17 -8.28
CA LEU A 134 -9.60 -4.99 -7.26
C LEU A 134 -10.91 -4.34 -6.79
N GLN A 135 -10.91 -3.01 -6.60
CA GLN A 135 -12.12 -2.26 -6.25
C GLN A 135 -13.16 -2.29 -7.38
N VAL A 136 -12.72 -2.16 -8.64
CA VAL A 136 -13.62 -2.25 -9.82
C VAL A 136 -14.29 -3.62 -9.86
N ILE A 137 -13.52 -4.69 -9.72
CA ILE A 137 -14.05 -6.06 -9.77
C ILE A 137 -14.94 -6.36 -8.55
N ALA A 138 -14.56 -5.93 -7.35
CA ALA A 138 -15.41 -6.06 -6.16
C ALA A 138 -16.79 -5.42 -6.39
N ASN A 139 -16.85 -4.22 -6.97
CA ASN A 139 -18.08 -3.54 -7.30
C ASN A 139 -18.92 -4.32 -8.33
N VAL A 140 -18.31 -4.87 -9.39
CA VAL A 140 -18.99 -5.73 -10.39
C VAL A 140 -19.62 -6.93 -9.72
N LEU A 141 -18.91 -7.56 -8.78
CA LEU A 141 -19.37 -8.75 -8.06
C LEU A 141 -20.32 -8.42 -6.89
N ARG A 142 -20.53 -7.12 -6.59
CA ARG A 142 -21.29 -6.64 -5.42
C ARG A 142 -20.74 -7.15 -4.08
N LEU A 143 -19.41 -7.23 -4.00
CA LEU A 143 -18.65 -7.63 -2.82
C LEU A 143 -17.92 -6.43 -2.24
N LYS A 144 -17.51 -6.52 -0.97
CA LYS A 144 -16.53 -5.61 -0.40
C LYS A 144 -15.13 -6.00 -0.85
N VAL A 145 -14.25 -5.03 -1.03
CA VAL A 145 -12.87 -5.29 -1.46
C VAL A 145 -12.09 -6.15 -0.46
N GLU A 146 -12.47 -6.09 0.82
CA GLU A 146 -11.85 -6.90 1.88
C GLU A 146 -12.22 -8.38 1.81
N GLU A 147 -13.29 -8.73 1.09
CA GLU A 147 -13.80 -10.11 0.99
C GLU A 147 -13.22 -10.88 -0.18
N ILE A 148 -12.73 -10.17 -1.22
CA ILE A 148 -12.36 -10.80 -2.50
C ILE A 148 -11.12 -11.69 -2.39
N GLY A 149 -10.17 -11.34 -1.52
CA GLY A 149 -8.95 -12.11 -1.31
C GLY A 149 -9.24 -13.52 -0.80
N GLU A 150 -9.95 -13.61 0.32
CA GLU A 150 -10.37 -14.87 0.95
C GLU A 150 -11.25 -15.72 0.01
N LEU A 151 -12.15 -15.06 -0.74
CA LEU A 151 -13.02 -15.76 -1.68
C LEU A 151 -12.21 -16.35 -2.83
N SER A 152 -11.23 -15.63 -3.36
CA SER A 152 -10.39 -16.11 -4.47
C SER A 152 -9.57 -17.35 -4.12
N LEU A 153 -9.18 -17.53 -2.85
CA LEU A 153 -8.45 -18.70 -2.38
C LEU A 153 -9.31 -20.00 -2.41
N LYS A 154 -10.63 -19.87 -2.55
CA LYS A 154 -11.56 -21.01 -2.69
C LYS A 154 -11.72 -21.48 -4.14
N SER A 155 -11.05 -20.84 -5.08
CA SER A 155 -11.12 -21.17 -6.52
C SER A 155 -10.77 -22.65 -6.78
N LYS A 156 -11.57 -23.28 -7.65
CA LYS A 156 -11.39 -24.68 -8.05
C LYS A 156 -11.04 -24.83 -9.53
N LYS A 157 -11.30 -23.79 -10.35
CA LYS A 157 -11.06 -23.83 -11.79
C LYS A 157 -10.14 -22.68 -12.19
N ARG A 158 -9.23 -22.96 -13.09
CA ARG A 158 -8.37 -21.94 -13.66
C ARG A 158 -9.14 -21.14 -14.69
N VAL A 159 -9.34 -19.86 -14.41
CA VAL A 159 -9.91 -18.86 -15.32
C VAL A 159 -8.80 -17.90 -15.73
N GLU A 160 -8.56 -17.76 -17.02
CA GLU A 160 -7.56 -16.83 -17.56
C GLU A 160 -8.24 -15.52 -17.94
N PHE A 161 -7.61 -14.39 -17.59
CA PHE A 161 -7.97 -13.06 -18.08
C PHE A 161 -6.97 -12.65 -19.15
N ASN A 162 -7.49 -12.29 -20.34
CA ASN A 162 -6.66 -11.97 -21.50
C ASN A 162 -6.19 -10.52 -21.52
N THR A 163 -6.60 -9.70 -20.57
CA THR A 163 -6.34 -8.27 -20.58
C THR A 163 -5.74 -7.78 -19.28
N GLY A 164 -4.71 -6.93 -19.42
CA GLY A 164 -4.17 -6.16 -18.31
C GLY A 164 -4.83 -4.78 -18.14
N CYS A 165 -5.85 -4.46 -18.93
CA CYS A 165 -6.55 -3.18 -18.85
C CYS A 165 -7.79 -3.33 -17.94
N ALA A 166 -7.92 -2.49 -16.92
CA ALA A 166 -9.02 -2.55 -15.96
C ALA A 166 -10.40 -2.39 -16.62
N VAL A 167 -10.52 -1.57 -17.68
CA VAL A 167 -11.78 -1.36 -18.41
C VAL A 167 -12.22 -2.64 -19.11
N PHE A 168 -11.30 -3.33 -19.79
CA PHE A 168 -11.59 -4.60 -20.43
C PHE A 168 -11.79 -5.73 -19.41
N ALA A 169 -11.06 -5.71 -18.30
CA ALA A 169 -11.25 -6.68 -17.22
C ALA A 169 -12.65 -6.59 -16.60
N GLU A 170 -13.20 -5.38 -16.44
CA GLU A 170 -14.58 -5.17 -16.01
C GLU A 170 -15.57 -5.81 -16.98
N SER A 171 -15.45 -5.51 -18.28
CA SER A 171 -16.31 -6.07 -19.32
C SER A 171 -16.17 -7.59 -19.44
N GLU A 172 -14.95 -8.11 -19.32
CA GLU A 172 -14.68 -9.54 -19.35
C GLU A 172 -15.28 -10.24 -18.10
N ALA A 173 -15.16 -9.63 -16.91
CA ALA A 173 -15.76 -10.14 -15.68
C ALA A 173 -17.29 -10.26 -15.82
N ILE A 174 -17.97 -9.24 -16.34
CA ILE A 174 -19.43 -9.26 -16.59
C ILE A 174 -19.78 -10.37 -17.58
N SER A 175 -19.03 -10.51 -18.68
CA SER A 175 -19.26 -11.57 -19.65
C SER A 175 -19.11 -12.97 -19.06
N ARG A 176 -18.10 -13.17 -18.20
CA ARG A 176 -17.88 -14.48 -17.55
C ARG A 176 -18.94 -14.80 -16.50
N LEU A 177 -19.45 -13.80 -15.80
CA LEU A 177 -20.59 -13.97 -14.88
C LEU A 177 -21.83 -14.42 -15.65
N SER A 178 -22.10 -13.89 -16.85
CA SER A 178 -23.22 -14.33 -17.70
C SER A 178 -23.06 -15.75 -18.23
N GLN A 179 -21.85 -16.30 -18.20
CA GLN A 179 -21.50 -17.68 -18.53
C GLN A 179 -21.47 -18.59 -17.29
N GLU A 180 -22.02 -18.12 -16.16
CA GLU A 180 -22.10 -18.87 -14.90
C GLU A 180 -20.72 -19.26 -14.32
N VAL A 181 -19.65 -18.53 -14.63
CA VAL A 181 -18.35 -18.71 -13.98
C VAL A 181 -18.46 -18.33 -12.52
N ALA A 182 -18.00 -19.20 -11.64
CA ALA A 182 -18.03 -18.97 -10.20
C ALA A 182 -17.20 -17.73 -9.81
N GLN A 183 -17.68 -16.94 -8.84
CA GLN A 183 -17.04 -15.70 -8.43
C GLN A 183 -15.61 -15.93 -7.91
N GLU A 184 -15.39 -17.00 -7.15
CA GLU A 184 -14.07 -17.38 -6.66
C GLU A 184 -13.07 -17.68 -7.78
N ASP A 185 -13.51 -18.36 -8.85
CA ASP A 185 -12.66 -18.68 -10.01
C ASP A 185 -12.32 -17.42 -10.82
N LEU A 186 -13.30 -16.52 -10.97
CA LEU A 186 -13.12 -15.23 -11.61
C LEU A 186 -12.12 -14.35 -10.83
N LEU A 187 -12.29 -14.24 -9.50
CA LEU A 187 -11.40 -13.47 -8.63
C LEU A 187 -9.96 -14.00 -8.67
N ALA A 188 -9.79 -15.31 -8.58
CA ALA A 188 -8.47 -15.93 -8.70
C ALA A 188 -7.82 -15.64 -10.07
N GLY A 189 -8.61 -15.56 -11.14
CA GLY A 189 -8.13 -15.15 -12.47
C GLY A 189 -7.64 -13.72 -12.51
N ILE A 190 -8.38 -12.79 -11.93
CA ILE A 190 -7.98 -11.37 -11.81
C ILE A 190 -6.72 -11.22 -10.96
N HIS A 191 -6.63 -11.90 -9.82
CA HIS A 191 -5.43 -11.85 -8.97
C HIS A 191 -4.20 -12.35 -9.73
N ARG A 192 -4.30 -13.44 -10.50
CA ARG A 192 -3.19 -13.93 -11.35
C ARG A 192 -2.79 -12.92 -12.42
N ALA A 193 -3.77 -12.29 -13.10
CA ALA A 193 -3.50 -11.29 -14.11
C ALA A 193 -2.78 -10.06 -13.53
N LEU A 194 -3.23 -9.55 -12.39
CA LEU A 194 -2.58 -8.44 -11.69
C LEU A 194 -1.19 -8.84 -11.18
N ALA A 195 -1.05 -10.01 -10.58
CA ALA A 195 0.24 -10.53 -10.10
C ALA A 195 1.26 -10.67 -11.24
N ALA A 196 0.84 -11.12 -12.42
CA ALA A 196 1.72 -11.21 -13.58
C ALA A 196 2.24 -9.83 -14.03
N GLN A 197 1.39 -8.80 -14.01
CA GLN A 197 1.80 -7.42 -14.33
C GLN A 197 2.77 -6.86 -13.27
N ILE A 198 2.48 -7.07 -11.99
CA ILE A 198 3.34 -6.66 -10.88
C ILE A 198 4.70 -7.36 -10.98
N ASN A 199 4.69 -8.66 -11.24
CA ASN A 199 5.93 -9.42 -11.41
C ASN A 199 6.75 -8.92 -12.61
N SER A 200 6.11 -8.66 -13.75
CA SER A 200 6.79 -8.09 -14.92
C SER A 200 7.44 -6.72 -14.61
N LEU A 201 6.76 -5.88 -13.82
CA LEU A 201 7.33 -4.60 -13.38
C LEU A 201 8.55 -4.83 -12.48
N ALA A 202 8.47 -5.78 -11.55
CA ALA A 202 9.56 -6.12 -10.63
C ALA A 202 10.78 -6.68 -11.39
N GLU A 203 10.57 -7.59 -12.34
CA GLU A 203 11.65 -8.14 -13.16
C GLU A 203 12.37 -7.06 -13.99
N ARG A 204 11.64 -6.07 -14.51
CA ARG A 204 12.25 -4.93 -15.23
C ARG A 204 13.14 -4.07 -14.35
N LEU A 205 12.87 -3.95 -13.06
CA LEU A 205 13.76 -3.27 -12.11
C LEU A 205 14.99 -4.11 -11.77
N GLY A 206 14.86 -5.41 -11.85
CA GLY A 206 15.80 -6.41 -11.32
C GLY A 206 15.51 -6.69 -9.85
N VAL A 207 15.05 -7.90 -9.56
CA VAL A 207 14.67 -8.33 -8.21
C VAL A 207 15.87 -8.85 -7.45
N GLU A 208 16.02 -8.42 -6.20
CA GLU A 208 16.90 -9.02 -5.20
C GLU A 208 16.07 -9.53 -4.02
N GLN A 209 16.46 -10.67 -3.46
CA GLN A 209 15.82 -11.26 -2.27
C GLN A 209 16.31 -10.55 -1.00
N ASP A 210 15.51 -10.43 0.04
CA ASP A 210 14.12 -10.84 0.15
C ASP A 210 13.18 -9.80 -0.45
N VAL A 211 11.95 -10.23 -0.77
CA VAL A 211 10.91 -9.37 -1.35
C VAL A 211 9.81 -9.12 -0.33
N ALA A 212 9.47 -7.86 -0.12
CA ALA A 212 8.29 -7.47 0.69
C ALA A 212 7.19 -6.89 -0.19
N MET A 213 5.93 -7.19 0.14
CA MET A 213 4.75 -6.56 -0.45
C MET A 213 4.06 -5.68 0.59
N VAL A 214 3.74 -4.45 0.20
CA VAL A 214 3.13 -3.42 1.05
C VAL A 214 2.07 -2.61 0.28
N GLY A 215 1.51 -1.60 0.94
CA GLY A 215 0.40 -0.82 0.39
C GLY A 215 -0.96 -1.48 0.62
N GLY A 216 -2.02 -0.82 0.17
CA GLY A 216 -3.39 -1.32 0.33
C GLY A 216 -3.64 -2.67 -0.33
N GLY A 217 -3.00 -2.93 -1.48
CA GLY A 217 -3.11 -4.21 -2.20
C GLY A 217 -2.51 -5.40 -1.46
N ALA A 218 -1.57 -5.19 -0.54
CA ALA A 218 -1.00 -6.25 0.27
C ALA A 218 -1.92 -6.75 1.40
N ARG A 219 -3.06 -6.10 1.63
CA ARG A 219 -4.14 -6.60 2.51
C ARG A 219 -4.96 -7.71 1.85
N ASP A 220 -4.89 -7.81 0.53
CA ASP A 220 -5.58 -8.84 -0.24
C ASP A 220 -4.74 -10.12 -0.29
N VAL A 221 -5.12 -11.08 0.54
CA VAL A 221 -4.41 -12.37 0.67
C VAL A 221 -4.39 -13.18 -0.64
N GLY A 222 -5.42 -13.03 -1.49
CA GLY A 222 -5.49 -13.67 -2.80
C GLY A 222 -4.45 -13.10 -3.76
N LEU A 223 -4.25 -11.77 -3.74
CA LEU A 223 -3.22 -11.13 -4.54
C LEU A 223 -1.81 -11.49 -4.04
N VAL A 224 -1.60 -11.52 -2.73
CA VAL A 224 -0.32 -11.95 -2.14
C VAL A 224 0.00 -13.38 -2.57
N GLN A 225 -0.97 -14.29 -2.48
CA GLN A 225 -0.81 -15.69 -2.90
C GLN A 225 -0.51 -15.80 -4.40
N ALA A 226 -1.27 -15.10 -5.24
CA ALA A 226 -1.05 -15.09 -6.69
C ALA A 226 0.35 -14.55 -7.07
N LEU A 227 0.84 -13.54 -6.33
CA LEU A 227 2.18 -13.00 -6.57
C LEU A 227 3.29 -13.97 -6.10
N LYS A 228 3.10 -14.68 -4.97
CA LYS A 228 4.00 -15.78 -4.55
C LYS A 228 4.11 -16.86 -5.62
N GLU A 229 2.97 -17.29 -6.16
CA GLU A 229 2.92 -18.30 -7.23
C GLU A 229 3.61 -17.81 -8.51
N ALA A 230 3.33 -16.58 -8.94
CA ALA A 230 3.95 -15.99 -10.12
C ALA A 230 5.48 -15.86 -10.01
N ARG A 231 5.99 -15.69 -8.79
CA ARG A 231 7.44 -15.53 -8.53
C ARG A 231 8.16 -16.82 -8.19
N GLY A 232 7.43 -17.82 -7.70
CA GLY A 232 8.03 -19.08 -7.18
C GLY A 232 8.80 -18.90 -5.87
N HIS A 233 8.62 -17.78 -5.16
CA HIS A 233 9.32 -17.45 -3.91
C HIS A 233 8.37 -16.81 -2.90
N ASP A 234 8.70 -16.93 -1.62
CA ASP A 234 7.95 -16.27 -0.55
C ASP A 234 8.04 -14.74 -0.65
N ILE A 235 6.98 -14.11 -0.17
CA ILE A 235 6.84 -12.66 -0.09
C ILE A 235 6.54 -12.30 1.36
N LEU A 236 7.33 -11.40 1.92
CA LEU A 236 7.15 -10.88 3.26
C LEU A 236 6.06 -9.80 3.24
N VAL A 237 5.13 -9.89 4.17
CA VAL A 237 4.06 -8.89 4.33
C VAL A 237 4.04 -8.45 5.80
N PRO A 238 4.23 -7.17 6.11
CA PRO A 238 4.15 -6.70 7.49
C PRO A 238 2.70 -6.76 8.00
N PRO A 239 2.46 -6.74 9.32
CA PRO A 239 1.12 -6.87 9.90
C PRO A 239 0.11 -5.84 9.38
N GLU A 240 0.52 -4.59 9.19
CA GLU A 240 -0.28 -3.51 8.64
C GLU A 240 0.40 -2.91 7.38
N PRO A 241 0.37 -3.64 6.25
CA PRO A 241 1.17 -3.31 5.09
C PRO A 241 0.82 -1.95 4.45
N HIS A 242 -0.37 -1.45 4.69
CA HIS A 242 -0.85 -0.15 4.21
C HIS A 242 -0.36 1.03 5.06
N MET A 243 0.13 0.77 6.28
CA MET A 243 0.62 1.80 7.21
C MET A 243 2.12 2.10 7.06
N THR A 244 2.86 1.31 6.30
CA THR A 244 4.32 1.36 6.21
C THR A 244 4.88 2.73 5.78
N ALA A 245 4.21 3.43 4.86
CA ALA A 245 4.64 4.77 4.45
C ALA A 245 4.47 5.81 5.56
N ALA A 246 3.35 5.77 6.30
CA ALA A 246 3.12 6.67 7.44
C ALA A 246 4.10 6.36 8.59
N LEU A 247 4.35 5.07 8.86
CA LEU A 247 5.36 4.64 9.83
C LEU A 247 6.76 5.13 9.43
N GLY A 248 7.15 4.94 8.18
CA GLY A 248 8.43 5.41 7.66
C GLY A 248 8.59 6.92 7.76
N ALA A 249 7.54 7.69 7.50
CA ALA A 249 7.54 9.14 7.70
C ALA A 249 7.76 9.51 9.19
N ALA A 250 7.12 8.78 10.13
CA ALA A 250 7.32 8.99 11.56
C ALA A 250 8.74 8.62 12.01
N LEU A 251 9.30 7.51 11.49
CA LEU A 251 10.70 7.13 11.76
C LEU A 251 11.69 8.17 11.27
N ILE A 252 11.50 8.72 10.08
CA ILE A 252 12.35 9.82 9.54
C ILE A 252 12.19 11.08 10.40
N ALA A 253 10.97 11.39 10.88
CA ALA A 253 10.75 12.50 11.80
C ALA A 253 11.57 12.33 13.07
N MET A 254 11.55 11.14 13.69
CA MET A 254 12.32 10.83 14.89
C MET A 254 13.84 10.94 14.67
N GLU A 255 14.36 10.35 13.59
CA GLU A 255 15.78 10.42 13.25
C GLU A 255 16.27 11.85 13.04
N SER A 256 15.44 12.71 12.45
CA SER A 256 15.78 14.11 12.20
C SER A 256 15.88 14.96 13.48
N LEU A 257 15.36 14.50 14.60
CA LEU A 257 15.53 15.12 15.92
C LEU A 257 16.81 14.63 16.61
N ALA A 258 17.19 13.37 16.41
CA ALA A 258 18.41 12.79 16.99
C ALA A 258 19.70 13.31 16.34
N GLY A 259 19.64 13.81 15.11
CA GLY A 259 20.77 14.36 14.36
C GLY A 259 21.01 15.87 14.57
N ARG A 260 20.28 16.49 15.51
CA ARG A 260 20.49 17.87 15.94
C ARG A 260 21.17 17.90 17.29
#